data_07fae3484f855405736bdca972017bc6
#
_entry.id   07fae3484f855405736bdca972017bc6
#
_cell.length_a   1.000
_cell.length_b   1.000
_cell.length_c   1.000
_cell.angle_alpha   90.00
_cell.angle_beta   90.00
_cell.angle_gamma   90.00
#
_symmetry.space_group_name_H-M   'P 1'
#
loop_
_entity.id
_entity.type
_entity.pdbx_description
1 polymer ?
#
loop_
_entity_poly.entity_id
_entity_poly.type
_entity_poly.pdbx_seq_one_letter_code
_entity_poly.pdbx_strand_id
1 'polypeptide(L)'
;MYRHVRYSLTFIVLLLSGFFADGRDTLHMSGMHHDVTLAVSAGYNIPSHGYYRGYNESSRPIPANSSLHLEYAFGFTPATRSGRLYPGVTQGLGISVCTFYESALMGTPFFAYIFQKARIFDFSPCLGLGYSWNLGASYGWKENDLTASPWNVYVNVGLRLFWDISRRLTLDVGPEFTHCSNGDTAYPNGGANLMNVRVGLTGHMTESPHLNDRGYIREFESGLRQKTFAERMTYDLILAGGWRAGKVTGDEYALINRPFPFFALNLVPQYHLDRHFAVGASLDLLVDRSADIHDVILEPETGKVVSYFQPPLYRQVAAGLSLRGDIKMPVFTVGAGVGGFVLGGGKSLKGLYALFNLKAFVTDRLFLNVIYRLSSRNYTHNLMYGIGWRFN
;
A
#
# COMPACT_ATOMS: atom_id res chain seq x y z
N MET A 1 -1.75 -25.38 3.84
CA MET A 1 -1.89 -24.09 4.53
C MET A 1 -0.55 -23.46 4.95
N TYR A 2 0.41 -24.20 5.51
CA TYR A 2 1.74 -23.67 5.95
C TYR A 2 2.71 -23.24 4.83
N ARG A 3 2.54 -23.63 3.59
CA ARG A 3 3.47 -23.30 2.48
C ARG A 3 3.33 -21.85 2.00
N HIS A 4 2.13 -21.27 2.01
CA HIS A 4 1.90 -19.92 1.48
C HIS A 4 2.41 -18.81 2.40
N VAL A 5 2.43 -19.05 3.72
CA VAL A 5 2.98 -18.13 4.73
C VAL A 5 4.48 -17.90 4.55
N ARG A 6 5.23 -18.93 4.14
CA ARG A 6 6.67 -18.81 3.89
C ARG A 6 7.00 -17.84 2.76
N TYR A 7 6.19 -17.78 1.71
CA TYR A 7 6.48 -16.90 0.55
C TYR A 7 6.22 -15.43 0.85
N SER A 8 5.20 -15.10 1.65
CA SER A 8 4.95 -13.71 2.06
C SER A 8 6.03 -13.19 3.01
N LEU A 9 6.47 -14.02 3.95
CA LEU A 9 7.58 -13.66 4.86
C LEU A 9 8.91 -13.53 4.12
N THR A 10 9.16 -14.42 3.15
CA THR A 10 10.37 -14.38 2.31
C THR A 10 10.38 -13.13 1.43
N PHE A 11 9.22 -12.69 0.92
CA PHE A 11 9.13 -11.47 0.13
C PHE A 11 9.39 -10.22 0.98
N ILE A 12 8.87 -10.17 2.22
CA ILE A 12 9.16 -9.08 3.17
C ILE A 12 10.64 -9.10 3.57
N VAL A 13 11.23 -10.27 3.81
CA VAL A 13 12.67 -10.40 4.12
C VAL A 13 13.55 -10.01 2.93
N LEU A 14 13.14 -10.34 1.70
CA LEU A 14 13.82 -9.89 0.48
C LEU A 14 13.69 -8.39 0.27
N LEU A 15 12.53 -7.78 0.60
CA LEU A 15 12.36 -6.33 0.68
C LEU A 15 13.36 -5.71 1.65
N LEU A 16 13.51 -6.31 2.82
CA LEU A 16 14.43 -5.84 3.87
C LEU A 16 15.89 -6.03 3.47
N SER A 17 16.26 -7.16 2.85
CA SER A 17 17.63 -7.41 2.43
C SER A 17 18.07 -6.56 1.24
N GLY A 18 17.17 -6.18 0.34
CA GLY A 18 17.45 -5.26 -0.78
C GLY A 18 17.85 -3.86 -0.32
N PHE A 19 17.30 -3.38 0.82
CA PHE A 19 17.69 -2.11 1.41
C PHE A 19 19.13 -2.08 1.95
N PHE A 20 19.74 -3.25 2.19
CA PHE A 20 21.11 -3.37 2.72
C PHE A 20 22.12 -3.82 1.67
N ALA A 21 21.74 -4.16 0.45
CA ALA A 21 22.60 -4.87 -0.49
C ALA A 21 23.34 -4.01 -1.52
N ASP A 22 22.98 -2.74 -1.73
CA ASP A 22 23.71 -1.87 -2.68
C ASP A 22 24.74 -0.96 -1.98
N GLY A 23 25.76 -1.62 -1.42
CA GLY A 23 26.88 -1.00 -0.73
C GLY A 23 28.07 -0.70 -1.63
N ARG A 24 27.93 -0.10 -2.82
CA ARG A 24 29.09 0.27 -3.66
C ARG A 24 29.33 1.78 -3.81
N ASP A 25 28.42 2.62 -3.40
CA ASP A 25 28.86 3.92 -2.92
C ASP A 25 28.91 3.81 -1.41
N THR A 26 30.11 3.94 -0.84
CA THR A 26 30.31 4.05 0.59
C THR A 26 29.29 5.08 1.11
N LEU A 27 28.21 4.57 1.67
CA LEU A 27 27.24 5.37 2.41
C LEU A 27 28.03 6.01 3.54
N HIS A 28 28.57 7.20 3.28
CA HIS A 28 29.04 8.04 4.34
C HIS A 28 27.85 8.24 5.25
N MET A 29 27.84 7.65 6.42
CA MET A 29 26.80 7.79 7.45
C MET A 29 26.47 9.27 7.73
N SER A 30 27.34 10.20 7.33
CA SER A 30 27.16 11.65 7.37
C SER A 30 26.04 12.20 6.47
N GLY A 31 25.53 11.41 5.50
CA GLY A 31 24.45 11.84 4.59
C GLY A 31 23.03 11.44 5.03
N MET A 32 22.89 10.72 6.15
CA MET A 32 21.61 10.23 6.66
C MET A 32 21.43 10.58 8.13
N HIS A 33 20.19 10.76 8.56
CA HIS A 33 19.80 10.81 9.96
C HIS A 33 18.88 9.64 10.29
N HIS A 34 18.83 9.25 11.55
CA HIS A 34 18.10 8.08 12.03
C HIS A 34 17.23 8.45 13.21
N ASP A 35 16.01 7.94 13.22
CA ASP A 35 15.00 8.26 14.20
C ASP A 35 14.35 6.98 14.74
N VAL A 36 13.95 7.02 16.02
CA VAL A 36 13.11 6.00 16.63
C VAL A 36 11.87 6.65 17.19
N THR A 37 10.69 6.12 16.85
CA THR A 37 9.41 6.63 17.33
C THR A 37 8.70 5.58 18.15
N LEU A 38 8.23 5.95 19.32
CA LEU A 38 7.22 5.22 20.08
C LEU A 38 5.90 5.99 19.97
N ALA A 39 4.82 5.30 19.57
CA ALA A 39 3.53 5.96 19.42
C ALA A 39 2.39 5.09 19.91
N VAL A 40 1.31 5.75 20.31
CA VAL A 40 0.03 5.14 20.62
C VAL A 40 -1.04 5.72 19.72
N SER A 41 -1.99 4.89 19.32
CA SER A 41 -3.20 5.36 18.64
C SER A 41 -4.44 4.74 19.29
N ALA A 42 -5.52 5.49 19.32
CA ALA A 42 -6.80 5.02 19.83
C ALA A 42 -7.93 5.69 19.07
N GLY A 43 -9.04 4.98 18.95
CA GLY A 43 -10.18 5.54 18.25
C GLY A 43 -11.32 4.57 18.01
N TYR A 44 -12.02 4.80 16.93
CA TYR A 44 -13.31 4.22 16.61
C TYR A 44 -13.22 3.25 15.45
N ASN A 45 -13.90 2.10 15.60
CA ASN A 45 -14.08 1.13 14.52
C ASN A 45 -15.29 1.56 13.69
N ILE A 46 -15.07 1.93 12.43
CA ILE A 46 -16.15 2.30 11.52
C ILE A 46 -17.02 1.06 11.28
N PRO A 47 -18.34 1.09 11.61
CA PRO A 47 -19.19 -0.08 11.54
C PRO A 47 -19.62 -0.38 10.09
N SER A 48 -18.65 -0.59 9.22
CA SER A 48 -18.85 -0.93 7.80
C SER A 48 -19.45 -2.33 7.60
N HIS A 49 -19.37 -3.20 8.60
CA HIS A 49 -19.94 -4.54 8.61
C HIS A 49 -20.80 -4.76 9.84
N GLY A 50 -21.83 -5.62 9.73
CA GLY A 50 -22.73 -5.96 10.83
C GLY A 50 -22.04 -6.53 12.07
N TYR A 51 -20.92 -7.21 11.88
CA TYR A 51 -20.10 -7.78 12.93
C TYR A 51 -19.69 -6.74 14.00
N TYR A 52 -19.31 -5.52 13.57
CA TYR A 52 -18.98 -4.41 14.48
C TYR A 52 -20.20 -3.85 15.21
N ARG A 53 -21.40 -4.05 14.68
CA ARG A 53 -22.66 -3.54 15.26
C ARG A 53 -23.27 -4.52 16.28
N GLY A 54 -22.62 -5.66 16.52
CA GLY A 54 -23.10 -6.67 17.44
C GLY A 54 -23.74 -7.90 16.78
N TYR A 55 -23.75 -7.98 15.44
CA TYR A 55 -24.08 -9.24 14.75
C TYR A 55 -22.84 -10.16 14.77
N ASN A 56 -22.45 -10.55 15.98
CA ASN A 56 -21.33 -11.42 16.30
C ASN A 56 -21.69 -12.37 17.43
N GLU A 57 -20.82 -13.29 17.77
CA GLU A 57 -21.08 -14.37 18.76
C GLU A 57 -21.36 -13.83 20.17
N SER A 58 -20.90 -12.62 20.50
CA SER A 58 -21.15 -11.98 21.81
C SER A 58 -22.41 -11.14 21.84
N SER A 59 -23.03 -10.86 20.68
CA SER A 59 -24.16 -9.93 20.51
C SER A 59 -23.85 -8.51 21.05
N ARG A 60 -22.56 -8.10 21.05
CA ARG A 60 -22.11 -6.80 21.53
C ARG A 60 -21.37 -6.04 20.43
N PRO A 61 -21.57 -4.71 20.35
CA PRO A 61 -20.82 -3.90 19.42
C PRO A 61 -19.33 -3.82 19.79
N ILE A 62 -18.47 -3.66 18.77
CA ILE A 62 -17.02 -3.49 18.93
C ILE A 62 -16.65 -2.08 18.43
N PRO A 63 -16.89 -1.02 19.24
CA PRO A 63 -16.79 0.34 18.76
C PRO A 63 -15.37 0.92 18.77
N ALA A 64 -14.46 0.35 19.58
CA ALA A 64 -13.19 0.99 19.88
C ALA A 64 -12.00 0.07 19.62
N ASN A 65 -10.86 0.70 19.36
CA ASN A 65 -9.56 0.04 19.23
C ASN A 65 -8.46 0.92 19.82
N SER A 66 -7.31 0.31 20.11
CA SER A 66 -6.06 1.03 20.36
C SER A 66 -4.86 0.23 19.89
N SER A 67 -3.77 0.93 19.56
CA SER A 67 -2.53 0.32 19.07
C SER A 67 -1.31 0.97 19.70
N LEU A 68 -0.26 0.16 19.88
CA LEU A 68 1.07 0.60 20.25
C LEU A 68 2.00 0.37 19.07
N HIS A 69 2.80 1.38 18.70
CA HIS A 69 3.68 1.38 17.54
C HIS A 69 5.13 1.62 17.96
N LEU A 70 6.04 0.87 17.36
CA LEU A 70 7.47 1.12 17.39
C LEU A 70 7.97 1.26 15.95
N GLU A 71 8.62 2.37 15.64
CA GLU A 71 9.07 2.68 14.29
C GLU A 71 10.55 3.08 14.30
N TYR A 72 11.28 2.60 13.32
CA TYR A 72 12.62 3.06 12.97
C TYR A 72 12.54 3.77 11.62
N ALA A 73 13.03 4.99 11.55
CA ALA A 73 13.07 5.80 10.35
C ALA A 73 14.50 6.24 10.02
N PHE A 74 14.72 6.50 8.74
CA PHE A 74 15.86 7.24 8.26
C PHE A 74 15.41 8.34 7.31
N GLY A 75 16.18 9.42 7.26
CA GLY A 75 15.99 10.51 6.31
C GLY A 75 17.34 10.94 5.75
N PHE A 76 17.29 11.71 4.67
CA PHE A 76 18.49 12.21 4.01
C PHE A 76 18.80 13.64 4.48
N THR A 77 20.05 13.89 4.81
CA THR A 77 20.50 15.24 5.20
C THR A 77 20.66 16.14 3.97
N PRO A 78 20.64 17.48 4.12
CA PRO A 78 20.86 18.42 3.03
C PRO A 78 22.22 18.27 2.33
N ALA A 79 23.18 17.55 2.93
CA ALA A 79 24.43 17.22 2.28
C ALA A 79 24.25 16.31 1.07
N THR A 80 23.16 15.54 1.03
CA THR A 80 22.84 14.65 -0.09
C THR A 80 21.90 15.31 -1.08
N ARG A 81 21.90 14.80 -2.33
CA ARG A 81 20.94 15.21 -3.34
C ARG A 81 19.49 14.95 -2.90
N SER A 82 19.22 13.74 -2.36
CA SER A 82 17.88 13.36 -1.90
C SER A 82 17.38 14.25 -0.77
N GLY A 83 18.23 14.59 0.21
CA GLY A 83 17.86 15.50 1.31
C GLY A 83 17.56 16.90 0.85
N ARG A 84 18.25 17.40 -0.18
CA ARG A 84 17.94 18.71 -0.79
C ARG A 84 16.65 18.71 -1.59
N LEU A 85 16.34 17.60 -2.28
CA LEU A 85 15.14 17.48 -3.11
C LEU A 85 13.88 17.23 -2.27
N TYR A 86 14.02 16.52 -1.15
CA TYR A 86 12.91 16.08 -0.30
C TYR A 86 13.16 16.40 1.18
N PRO A 87 13.29 17.71 1.52
CA PRO A 87 13.51 18.09 2.91
C PRO A 87 12.33 17.65 3.80
N GLY A 88 12.63 17.21 5.02
CA GLY A 88 11.61 16.81 5.99
C GLY A 88 10.89 15.50 5.70
N VAL A 89 11.42 14.68 4.77
CA VAL A 89 10.90 13.33 4.47
C VAL A 89 11.74 12.30 5.20
N THR A 90 11.07 11.43 5.96
CA THR A 90 11.63 10.24 6.59
C THR A 90 10.85 9.01 6.17
N GLN A 91 11.53 7.89 6.03
CA GLN A 91 10.95 6.61 5.70
C GLN A 91 11.58 5.50 6.53
N GLY A 92 10.87 4.39 6.71
CA GLY A 92 11.40 3.31 7.54
C GLY A 92 10.48 2.12 7.68
N LEU A 93 10.71 1.40 8.76
CA LEU A 93 10.02 0.18 9.13
C LEU A 93 9.33 0.37 10.47
N GLY A 94 8.14 -0.18 10.60
CA GLY A 94 7.38 -0.16 11.83
C GLY A 94 6.75 -1.49 12.16
N ILE A 95 6.57 -1.68 13.45
CA ILE A 95 5.76 -2.76 14.00
C ILE A 95 4.72 -2.17 14.93
N SER A 96 3.57 -2.82 15.04
CA SER A 96 2.56 -2.44 16.03
C SER A 96 1.70 -3.62 16.46
N VAL A 97 1.05 -3.47 17.59
CA VAL A 97 0.04 -4.39 18.11
C VAL A 97 -1.25 -3.62 18.34
N CYS A 98 -2.37 -4.23 17.95
CA CYS A 98 -3.70 -3.63 18.09
C CYS A 98 -4.59 -4.48 19.01
N THR A 99 -5.40 -3.82 19.81
CA THR A 99 -6.48 -4.44 20.56
C THR A 99 -7.82 -3.80 20.20
N PHE A 100 -8.83 -4.62 20.08
CA PHE A 100 -10.22 -4.21 19.90
C PHE A 100 -11.02 -4.33 21.20
N TYR A 101 -10.36 -4.65 22.33
CA TYR A 101 -10.93 -4.95 23.65
C TYR A 101 -11.86 -6.18 23.68
N GLU A 102 -11.98 -6.89 22.54
CA GLU A 102 -12.75 -8.12 22.33
C GLU A 102 -11.87 -9.16 21.61
N SER A 103 -10.78 -9.59 22.27
CA SER A 103 -9.78 -10.48 21.65
C SER A 103 -10.33 -11.85 21.28
N ALA A 104 -11.37 -12.32 21.95
CA ALA A 104 -12.06 -13.57 21.61
C ALA A 104 -12.75 -13.49 20.24
N LEU A 105 -13.19 -12.29 19.82
CA LEU A 105 -13.88 -12.02 18.55
C LEU A 105 -12.94 -11.57 17.46
N MET A 106 -11.99 -10.67 17.78
CA MET A 106 -11.15 -9.98 16.78
C MET A 106 -9.71 -10.51 16.73
N GLY A 107 -9.26 -11.22 17.77
CA GLY A 107 -7.86 -11.50 17.99
C GLY A 107 -7.09 -10.29 18.55
N THR A 108 -5.77 -10.38 18.48
CA THR A 108 -4.85 -9.28 18.84
C THR A 108 -3.84 -9.14 17.71
N PRO A 109 -4.21 -8.44 16.63
CA PRO A 109 -3.38 -8.36 15.44
C PRO A 109 -2.06 -7.65 15.69
N PHE A 110 -1.00 -8.23 15.16
CA PHE A 110 0.33 -7.66 15.04
C PHE A 110 0.54 -7.16 13.61
N PHE A 111 1.16 -5.99 13.45
CA PHE A 111 1.42 -5.36 12.15
C PHE A 111 2.92 -5.22 11.92
N ALA A 112 3.36 -5.45 10.70
CA ALA A 112 4.68 -5.11 10.21
C ALA A 112 4.52 -4.32 8.92
N TYR A 113 5.15 -3.14 8.84
CA TYR A 113 4.91 -2.22 7.73
C TYR A 113 6.14 -1.38 7.38
N ILE A 114 6.17 -0.95 6.12
CA ILE A 114 6.97 0.18 5.67
C ILE A 114 6.15 1.45 5.84
N PHE A 115 6.82 2.56 6.09
CA PHE A 115 6.13 3.83 6.23
C PHE A 115 6.95 5.00 5.69
N GLN A 116 6.27 6.11 5.49
CA GLN A 116 6.88 7.41 5.25
C GLN A 116 6.13 8.48 6.02
N LYS A 117 6.90 9.42 6.54
CA LYS A 117 6.42 10.69 7.11
C LYS A 117 7.04 11.84 6.32
N ALA A 118 6.27 12.87 6.06
CA ALA A 118 6.76 14.06 5.40
C ALA A 118 6.14 15.30 6.03
N ARG A 119 7.00 16.26 6.34
CA ARG A 119 6.62 17.60 6.77
C ARG A 119 6.42 18.45 5.52
N ILE A 120 5.25 19.02 5.33
CA ILE A 120 4.88 19.77 4.13
C ILE A 120 4.77 21.27 4.35
N PHE A 121 4.51 21.69 5.59
CA PHE A 121 4.34 23.08 5.94
C PHE A 121 4.79 23.36 7.37
N ASP A 122 5.49 24.47 7.60
CA ASP A 122 5.91 24.95 8.90
C ASP A 122 5.17 26.22 9.29
N PHE A 123 4.45 26.15 10.41
CA PHE A 123 3.82 27.31 11.05
C PHE A 123 4.85 28.17 11.79
N SER A 124 5.88 27.51 12.36
CA SER A 124 6.99 28.12 13.06
C SER A 124 8.23 27.21 13.00
N PRO A 125 9.40 27.63 13.48
CA PRO A 125 10.59 26.77 13.50
C PRO A 125 10.42 25.44 14.24
N CYS A 126 9.50 25.38 15.21
CA CYS A 126 9.26 24.17 16.01
C CYS A 126 7.91 23.49 15.74
N LEU A 127 7.03 24.06 14.92
CA LEU A 127 5.70 23.54 14.67
C LEU A 127 5.43 23.40 13.19
N GLY A 128 5.13 22.19 12.73
CA GLY A 128 4.85 21.90 11.32
C GLY A 128 3.71 20.93 11.12
N LEU A 129 3.13 20.98 9.93
CA LEU A 129 2.09 20.08 9.45
C LEU A 129 2.69 19.13 8.41
N GLY A 130 2.24 17.88 8.45
CA GLY A 130 2.64 16.90 7.47
C GLY A 130 1.67 15.74 7.36
N TYR A 131 2.12 14.70 6.71
CA TYR A 131 1.37 13.46 6.54
C TYR A 131 2.23 12.24 6.85
N SER A 132 1.56 11.13 7.03
CA SER A 132 2.17 9.80 7.07
C SER A 132 1.34 8.80 6.29
N TRP A 133 1.98 7.79 5.75
CA TRP A 133 1.32 6.60 5.28
C TRP A 133 2.13 5.36 5.65
N ASN A 134 1.41 4.24 5.87
CA ASN A 134 1.99 2.94 6.17
C ASN A 134 1.38 1.91 5.22
N LEU A 135 2.18 0.98 4.76
CA LEU A 135 1.74 -0.19 3.99
C LEU A 135 2.44 -1.44 4.52
N GLY A 136 1.70 -2.49 4.80
CA GLY A 136 2.28 -3.71 5.31
C GLY A 136 1.29 -4.86 5.41
N ALA A 137 1.61 -5.77 6.30
CA ALA A 137 0.79 -6.93 6.61
C ALA A 137 0.47 -6.99 8.10
N SER A 138 -0.63 -7.61 8.43
CA SER A 138 -1.02 -7.91 9.79
C SER A 138 -1.34 -9.38 9.95
N TYR A 139 -1.08 -9.90 11.16
CA TYR A 139 -1.31 -11.29 11.52
C TYR A 139 -1.89 -11.39 12.92
N GLY A 140 -2.71 -12.42 13.15
CA GLY A 140 -3.31 -12.68 14.46
C GLY A 140 -4.78 -12.25 14.55
N TRP A 141 -5.42 -12.00 13.39
CA TRP A 141 -6.86 -11.85 13.32
C TRP A 141 -7.57 -13.15 13.62
N LYS A 142 -8.67 -13.07 14.34
CA LYS A 142 -9.58 -14.21 14.55
C LYS A 142 -10.42 -14.38 13.29
N GLU A 143 -10.42 -15.60 12.73
CA GLU A 143 -11.32 -15.96 11.64
C GLU A 143 -12.77 -15.95 12.14
N ASN A 144 -13.63 -15.18 11.45
CA ASN A 144 -15.03 -14.93 11.81
C ASN A 144 -15.79 -14.41 10.58
N ASP A 145 -17.02 -13.95 10.74
CA ASP A 145 -17.84 -13.40 9.64
C ASP A 145 -17.28 -12.10 9.03
N LEU A 146 -16.31 -11.45 9.65
CA LEU A 146 -15.65 -10.28 9.13
C LEU A 146 -14.45 -10.63 8.25
N THR A 147 -13.66 -11.64 8.63
CA THR A 147 -12.47 -12.08 7.88
C THR A 147 -12.26 -13.58 7.99
N ALA A 148 -12.04 -14.20 6.84
CA ALA A 148 -11.69 -15.62 6.71
C ALA A 148 -10.18 -15.87 6.80
N SER A 149 -9.38 -14.88 7.20
CA SER A 149 -7.92 -15.01 7.19
C SER A 149 -7.30 -14.41 8.44
N PRO A 150 -6.36 -15.12 9.09
CA PRO A 150 -5.54 -14.53 10.15
C PRO A 150 -4.52 -13.50 9.61
N TRP A 151 -4.32 -13.44 8.30
CA TRP A 151 -3.46 -12.50 7.60
C TRP A 151 -4.29 -11.47 6.84
N ASN A 152 -3.96 -10.20 7.03
CA ASN A 152 -4.56 -9.11 6.28
C ASN A 152 -3.50 -8.12 5.81
N VAL A 153 -3.76 -7.44 4.70
CA VAL A 153 -3.01 -6.25 4.28
C VAL A 153 -3.36 -5.11 5.21
N TYR A 154 -2.36 -4.31 5.54
CA TYR A 154 -2.48 -3.14 6.39
C TYR A 154 -2.13 -1.89 5.59
N VAL A 155 -3.05 -0.95 5.54
CA VAL A 155 -2.86 0.38 4.97
C VAL A 155 -3.27 1.41 6.01
N ASN A 156 -2.42 2.42 6.23
CA ASN A 156 -2.73 3.54 7.10
C ASN A 156 -2.34 4.85 6.42
N VAL A 157 -3.15 5.88 6.59
CA VAL A 157 -2.86 7.25 6.16
C VAL A 157 -3.23 8.20 7.29
N GLY A 158 -2.43 9.24 7.49
CA GLY A 158 -2.68 10.19 8.57
C GLY A 158 -2.15 11.59 8.27
N LEU A 159 -2.76 12.57 8.89
CA LEU A 159 -2.21 13.91 9.03
C LEU A 159 -1.45 13.99 10.35
N ARG A 160 -0.36 14.77 10.37
CA ARG A 160 0.51 14.92 11.54
C ARG A 160 0.81 16.37 11.79
N LEU A 161 0.59 16.79 13.02
CA LEU A 161 1.12 18.03 13.56
C LEU A 161 2.41 17.65 14.29
N PHE A 162 3.54 18.17 13.86
CA PHE A 162 4.85 17.94 14.44
C PHE A 162 5.23 19.12 15.32
N TRP A 163 5.60 18.82 16.57
CA TRP A 163 6.15 19.79 17.51
C TRP A 163 7.54 19.36 17.95
N ASP A 164 8.55 20.11 17.51
CA ASP A 164 9.93 19.90 17.89
C ASP A 164 10.16 20.47 19.28
N ILE A 165 10.13 19.61 20.29
CA ILE A 165 10.37 19.96 21.71
C ILE A 165 11.86 20.36 21.89
N SER A 166 12.73 19.66 21.16
CA SER A 166 14.15 19.93 21.09
C SER A 166 14.74 19.45 19.78
N ARG A 167 16.04 19.70 19.53
CA ARG A 167 16.73 19.15 18.33
C ARG A 167 16.81 17.63 18.29
N ARG A 168 16.52 16.95 19.41
CA ARG A 168 16.57 15.50 19.55
C ARG A 168 15.22 14.86 19.85
N LEU A 169 14.17 15.65 20.00
CA LEU A 169 12.87 15.13 20.41
C LEU A 169 11.73 15.88 19.72
N THR A 170 10.91 15.14 18.99
CA THR A 170 9.70 15.64 18.32
C THR A 170 8.48 14.88 18.83
N LEU A 171 7.43 15.60 19.17
CA LEU A 171 6.10 15.06 19.40
C LEU A 171 5.29 15.19 18.12
N ASP A 172 4.62 14.14 17.70
CA ASP A 172 3.63 14.19 16.62
C ASP A 172 2.24 13.80 17.12
N VAL A 173 1.21 14.50 16.62
CA VAL A 173 -0.19 14.19 16.91
C VAL A 173 -1.05 14.37 15.67
N GLY A 174 -2.02 13.53 15.49
CA GLY A 174 -2.98 13.73 14.41
C GLY A 174 -3.94 12.57 14.14
N PRO A 175 -4.98 12.84 13.34
CA PRO A 175 -5.91 11.81 12.92
C PRO A 175 -5.25 10.85 11.92
N GLU A 176 -5.71 9.61 11.97
CA GLU A 176 -5.30 8.60 11.00
C GLU A 176 -6.47 7.65 10.67
N PHE A 177 -6.47 7.18 9.44
CA PHE A 177 -7.37 6.14 8.95
C PHE A 177 -6.58 4.88 8.66
N THR A 178 -7.07 3.75 9.17
CA THR A 178 -6.50 2.42 8.93
C THR A 178 -7.51 1.53 8.23
N HIS A 179 -7.04 0.82 7.21
CA HIS A 179 -7.78 -0.25 6.54
C HIS A 179 -6.99 -1.56 6.62
N CYS A 180 -7.68 -2.63 7.03
CA CYS A 180 -7.15 -3.98 6.99
C CYS A 180 -8.13 -4.90 6.27
N SER A 181 -7.64 -5.67 5.30
CA SER A 181 -8.42 -6.67 4.57
C SER A 181 -7.50 -7.73 3.99
N ASN A 182 -8.04 -8.90 3.67
CA ASN A 182 -7.25 -9.96 3.05
C ASN A 182 -7.08 -9.78 1.51
N GLY A 183 -7.55 -8.66 0.93
CA GLY A 183 -7.41 -8.38 -0.50
C GLY A 183 -8.21 -9.33 -1.39
N ASP A 184 -9.35 -9.82 -0.92
CA ASP A 184 -10.22 -10.79 -1.59
C ASP A 184 -9.57 -12.16 -1.85
N THR A 185 -8.53 -12.51 -1.09
CA THR A 185 -7.88 -13.83 -1.20
C THR A 185 -8.72 -14.97 -0.61
N ALA A 186 -9.62 -14.64 0.32
CA ALA A 186 -10.59 -15.54 0.94
C ALA A 186 -11.83 -14.78 1.39
N TYR A 187 -12.98 -15.45 1.47
CA TYR A 187 -14.23 -14.88 1.98
C TYR A 187 -14.66 -15.59 3.26
N PRO A 188 -15.25 -14.83 4.22
CA PRO A 188 -15.61 -13.40 4.17
C PRO A 188 -14.39 -12.46 4.20
N ASN A 189 -14.56 -11.26 3.61
CA ASN A 189 -13.58 -10.18 3.59
C ASN A 189 -14.29 -8.83 3.82
N GLY A 190 -14.92 -8.65 4.97
CA GLY A 190 -15.60 -7.42 5.35
C GLY A 190 -14.66 -6.25 5.67
N GLY A 191 -13.42 -6.57 5.98
CA GLY A 191 -12.36 -5.61 6.29
C GLY A 191 -12.57 -4.86 7.61
N ALA A 192 -11.49 -4.32 8.15
CA ALA A 192 -11.50 -3.43 9.32
C ALA A 192 -11.14 -2.01 8.89
N ASN A 193 -12.02 -1.06 9.19
CA ASN A 193 -11.82 0.36 8.94
C ASN A 193 -11.80 1.09 10.28
N LEU A 194 -10.68 1.73 10.60
CA LEU A 194 -10.43 2.36 11.90
C LEU A 194 -10.15 3.85 11.69
N MET A 195 -10.76 4.69 12.51
CA MET A 195 -10.49 6.11 12.58
C MET A 195 -9.89 6.41 13.95
N ASN A 196 -8.62 6.76 14.00
CA ASN A 196 -7.88 6.95 15.25
C ASN A 196 -7.28 8.35 15.35
N VAL A 197 -6.93 8.70 16.58
CA VAL A 197 -5.96 9.77 16.88
C VAL A 197 -4.69 9.09 17.34
N ARG A 198 -3.57 9.47 16.73
CA ARG A 198 -2.23 9.00 17.08
C ARG A 198 -1.47 10.10 17.80
N VAL A 199 -0.68 9.68 18.80
CA VAL A 199 0.34 10.49 19.48
C VAL A 199 1.65 9.73 19.43
N GLY A 200 2.69 10.33 18.88
CA GLY A 200 4.01 9.74 18.71
C GLY A 200 5.11 10.62 19.31
N LEU A 201 6.09 9.98 19.94
CA LEU A 201 7.30 10.62 20.43
C LEU A 201 8.50 10.06 19.67
N THR A 202 9.18 10.94 18.93
CA THR A 202 10.32 10.60 18.09
C THR A 202 11.62 11.11 18.73
N GLY A 203 12.53 10.19 18.99
CA GLY A 203 13.91 10.48 19.36
C GLY A 203 14.80 10.48 18.13
N HIS A 204 15.53 11.58 17.89
CA HIS A 204 16.51 11.73 16.82
C HIS A 204 17.88 11.27 17.29
N MET A 205 18.44 10.21 16.66
CA MET A 205 19.79 9.70 17.00
C MET A 205 20.89 10.66 16.56
N THR A 206 20.62 11.42 15.49
CA THR A 206 21.43 12.52 15.01
C THR A 206 20.61 13.80 15.08
N GLU A 207 21.25 14.96 15.13
CA GLU A 207 20.48 16.22 15.13
C GLU A 207 19.60 16.29 13.86
N SER A 208 18.31 16.52 14.05
CA SER A 208 17.37 16.68 12.94
C SER A 208 17.75 17.92 12.13
N PRO A 209 17.95 17.82 10.82
CA PRO A 209 18.17 19.00 9.98
C PRO A 209 16.88 19.81 9.98
N HIS A 210 16.94 21.04 10.47
CA HIS A 210 15.82 21.97 10.36
C HIS A 210 15.58 22.34 8.89
N LEU A 211 14.30 22.50 8.51
CA LEU A 211 13.82 22.81 7.18
C LEU A 211 14.24 24.18 6.60
N ASN A 212 15.16 24.90 7.24
CA ASN A 212 15.53 26.25 6.86
C ASN A 212 16.35 26.39 5.56
N ASP A 213 16.63 25.28 4.86
CA ASP A 213 17.40 25.31 3.61
C ASP A 213 16.51 25.36 2.34
N ARG A 214 15.56 26.30 2.30
CA ARG A 214 14.77 26.57 1.10
C ARG A 214 15.59 27.05 -0.12
N GLY A 215 16.84 27.38 0.06
CA GLY A 215 17.72 27.84 -1.02
C GLY A 215 17.97 26.83 -2.13
N TYR A 216 18.03 25.53 -1.79
CA TYR A 216 18.36 24.45 -2.71
C TYR A 216 17.22 24.03 -3.65
N ILE A 217 15.98 24.43 -3.36
CA ILE A 217 14.80 24.08 -4.16
C ILE A 217 14.86 24.75 -5.55
N ARG A 218 15.34 25.98 -5.62
CA ARG A 218 15.41 26.76 -6.87
C ARG A 218 16.38 26.19 -7.91
N GLU A 219 17.48 25.60 -7.47
CA GLU A 219 18.51 25.07 -8.37
C GLU A 219 18.03 23.84 -9.16
N PHE A 220 17.24 22.98 -8.53
CA PHE A 220 16.70 21.79 -9.18
C PHE A 220 15.60 22.13 -10.19
N GLU A 221 14.71 23.06 -9.87
CA GLU A 221 13.64 23.52 -10.78
C GLU A 221 14.23 24.18 -12.03
N SER A 222 15.33 24.93 -11.88
CA SER A 222 16.05 25.51 -13.03
C SER A 222 16.65 24.42 -13.92
N GLY A 223 17.21 23.34 -13.33
CA GLY A 223 17.76 22.21 -14.07
C GLY A 223 16.71 21.40 -14.86
N LEU A 224 15.49 21.25 -14.33
CA LEU A 224 14.38 20.59 -15.06
C LEU A 224 13.86 21.44 -16.22
N ARG A 225 13.83 22.75 -16.07
CA ARG A 225 13.39 23.66 -17.15
C ARG A 225 14.29 23.59 -18.37
N GLN A 226 15.56 23.22 -18.20
CA GLN A 226 16.54 23.09 -19.29
C GLN A 226 16.46 21.73 -20.00
N LYS A 227 15.73 20.73 -19.46
CA LYS A 227 15.58 19.41 -20.07
C LYS A 227 14.63 19.43 -21.25
N THR A 228 15.02 18.74 -22.33
CA THR A 228 14.18 18.48 -23.49
C THR A 228 12.99 17.55 -23.14
N PHE A 229 12.00 17.47 -24.01
CA PHE A 229 10.87 16.56 -23.83
C PHE A 229 11.35 15.11 -23.63
N ALA A 230 12.27 14.65 -24.48
CA ALA A 230 12.79 13.28 -24.41
C ALA A 230 13.50 12.96 -23.08
N GLU A 231 14.27 13.91 -22.54
CA GLU A 231 14.97 13.75 -21.26
C GLU A 231 14.03 13.75 -20.03
N ARG A 232 12.76 14.15 -20.23
CA ARG A 232 11.71 14.08 -19.21
C ARG A 232 10.89 12.82 -19.31
N MET A 233 11.10 11.99 -20.33
CA MET A 233 10.39 10.72 -20.50
C MET A 233 11.12 9.58 -19.80
N THR A 234 10.36 8.74 -19.13
CA THR A 234 10.81 7.42 -18.66
C THR A 234 9.76 6.38 -19.01
N TYR A 235 10.18 5.12 -19.07
CA TYR A 235 9.29 4.01 -19.41
C TYR A 235 9.42 2.94 -18.34
N ASP A 236 8.34 2.69 -17.62
CA ASP A 236 8.29 1.62 -16.61
C ASP A 236 7.66 0.37 -17.25
N LEU A 237 8.36 -0.75 -17.18
CA LEU A 237 7.83 -2.07 -17.48
C LEU A 237 7.61 -2.79 -16.15
N ILE A 238 6.35 -3.21 -15.88
CA ILE A 238 5.96 -3.79 -14.61
C ILE A 238 5.33 -5.15 -14.85
N LEU A 239 5.88 -6.18 -14.23
CA LEU A 239 5.28 -7.50 -14.12
C LEU A 239 4.74 -7.67 -12.71
N ALA A 240 3.45 -7.93 -12.59
CA ALA A 240 2.77 -8.07 -11.30
C ALA A 240 1.80 -9.25 -11.32
N GLY A 241 1.48 -9.79 -10.16
CA GLY A 241 0.51 -10.86 -10.04
C GLY A 241 0.04 -11.04 -8.60
N GLY A 242 -0.93 -11.91 -8.44
CA GLY A 242 -1.52 -12.25 -7.16
C GLY A 242 -2.52 -13.39 -7.33
N TRP A 243 -3.33 -13.56 -6.32
CA TRP A 243 -4.43 -14.52 -6.33
C TRP A 243 -5.62 -13.93 -5.56
N ARG A 244 -6.80 -14.35 -5.93
CA ARG A 244 -8.04 -14.00 -5.24
C ARG A 244 -9.03 -15.16 -5.25
N ALA A 245 -9.99 -15.16 -4.34
CA ALA A 245 -11.12 -16.06 -4.38
C ALA A 245 -12.04 -15.72 -5.57
N GLY A 246 -12.63 -16.72 -6.18
CA GLY A 246 -13.57 -16.53 -7.26
C GLY A 246 -14.91 -16.02 -6.75
N LYS A 247 -15.44 -14.96 -7.39
CA LYS A 247 -16.80 -14.48 -7.17
C LYS A 247 -17.59 -14.69 -8.46
N VAL A 248 -18.63 -15.50 -8.38
CA VAL A 248 -19.53 -15.72 -9.50
C VAL A 248 -20.69 -14.74 -9.38
N THR A 249 -20.90 -13.96 -10.43
CA THR A 249 -22.00 -13.02 -10.55
C THR A 249 -23.00 -13.58 -11.56
N GLY A 250 -24.14 -13.99 -11.08
CA GLY A 250 -25.31 -14.46 -11.85
C GLY A 250 -26.54 -14.32 -10.97
N ASP A 251 -27.63 -14.95 -11.34
CA ASP A 251 -28.88 -14.98 -10.56
C ASP A 251 -28.68 -15.66 -9.18
N GLU A 252 -27.60 -16.45 -9.03
CA GLU A 252 -27.16 -17.04 -7.78
C GLU A 252 -25.75 -16.53 -7.40
N TYR A 253 -25.64 -15.88 -6.25
CA TYR A 253 -24.35 -15.50 -5.66
C TYR A 253 -23.64 -16.74 -5.12
N ALA A 254 -22.67 -17.26 -5.86
CA ALA A 254 -21.79 -18.33 -5.37
C ALA A 254 -20.37 -17.79 -5.16
N LEU A 255 -19.82 -18.07 -3.98
CA LEU A 255 -18.44 -17.78 -3.64
C LEU A 255 -17.60 -19.04 -3.72
N ILE A 256 -16.67 -19.07 -4.70
CA ILE A 256 -15.70 -20.13 -4.81
C ILE A 256 -14.49 -19.75 -3.95
N ASN A 257 -14.43 -20.28 -2.73
CA ASN A 257 -13.36 -19.99 -1.79
C ASN A 257 -12.07 -20.77 -2.14
N ARG A 258 -11.60 -20.62 -3.37
CA ARG A 258 -10.34 -21.16 -3.89
C ARG A 258 -9.51 -20.04 -4.49
N PRO A 259 -8.17 -20.04 -4.33
CA PRO A 259 -7.31 -19.05 -4.92
C PRO A 259 -7.18 -19.24 -6.44
N PHE A 260 -7.56 -18.22 -7.20
CA PHE A 260 -7.34 -18.12 -8.63
C PHE A 260 -6.20 -17.12 -8.89
N PRO A 261 -5.14 -17.54 -9.59
CA PRO A 261 -4.05 -16.63 -9.92
C PRO A 261 -4.46 -15.63 -11.00
N PHE A 262 -3.87 -14.45 -10.92
CA PHE A 262 -3.93 -13.46 -11.99
C PHE A 262 -2.56 -12.81 -12.17
N PHE A 263 -2.27 -12.35 -13.40
CA PHE A 263 -1.01 -11.73 -13.79
C PHE A 263 -1.29 -10.48 -14.61
N ALA A 264 -0.48 -9.47 -14.43
CA ALA A 264 -0.53 -8.22 -15.17
C ALA A 264 0.84 -7.84 -15.70
N LEU A 265 0.87 -7.33 -16.93
CA LEU A 265 2.03 -6.68 -17.53
C LEU A 265 1.62 -5.26 -17.90
N ASN A 266 2.33 -4.27 -17.35
CA ASN A 266 2.06 -2.87 -17.62
C ASN A 266 3.26 -2.21 -18.28
N LEU A 267 3.05 -1.49 -19.38
CA LEU A 267 4.02 -0.60 -20.00
C LEU A 267 3.56 0.84 -19.79
N VAL A 268 4.34 1.60 -19.05
CA VAL A 268 3.97 2.92 -18.55
C VAL A 268 4.97 3.98 -19.00
N PRO A 269 4.80 4.61 -20.18
CA PRO A 269 5.50 5.86 -20.50
C PRO A 269 5.05 6.95 -19.53
N GLN A 270 6.01 7.64 -18.92
CA GLN A 270 5.80 8.70 -17.94
C GLN A 270 6.54 9.97 -18.33
N TYR A 271 5.87 11.10 -18.25
CA TYR A 271 6.44 12.42 -18.41
C TYR A 271 6.60 13.09 -17.04
N HIS A 272 7.82 13.49 -16.71
CA HIS A 272 8.14 14.17 -15.46
C HIS A 272 7.79 15.67 -15.57
N LEU A 273 6.70 16.08 -14.91
CA LEU A 273 6.28 17.49 -14.83
C LEU A 273 7.30 18.31 -14.04
N ASP A 274 7.66 17.76 -12.88
CA ASP A 274 8.66 18.34 -11.98
C ASP A 274 9.41 17.23 -11.21
N ARG A 275 10.09 17.61 -10.12
CA ARG A 275 10.82 16.66 -9.26
C ARG A 275 9.90 15.70 -8.52
N HIS A 276 8.67 16.13 -8.19
CA HIS A 276 7.71 15.36 -7.39
C HIS A 276 6.68 14.65 -8.24
N PHE A 277 6.26 15.24 -9.36
CA PHE A 277 5.12 14.78 -10.14
C PHE A 277 5.52 14.22 -11.49
N ALA A 278 4.94 13.08 -11.82
CA ALA A 278 4.97 12.52 -13.16
C ALA A 278 3.56 12.13 -13.58
N VAL A 279 3.26 12.24 -14.86
CA VAL A 279 2.01 11.78 -15.46
C VAL A 279 2.33 10.84 -16.60
N GLY A 280 1.45 9.90 -16.87
CA GLY A 280 1.69 8.93 -17.92
C GLY A 280 0.42 8.26 -18.42
N ALA A 281 0.55 7.55 -19.52
CA ALA A 281 -0.41 6.58 -19.98
C ALA A 281 0.15 5.17 -19.73
N SER A 282 -0.69 4.14 -19.73
CA SER A 282 -0.25 2.77 -19.58
C SER A 282 -1.03 1.85 -20.49
N LEU A 283 -0.32 0.92 -21.13
CA LEU A 283 -0.91 -0.29 -21.71
C LEU A 283 -0.90 -1.36 -20.62
N ASP A 284 -2.08 -1.85 -20.28
CA ASP A 284 -2.30 -2.78 -19.18
C ASP A 284 -2.81 -4.13 -19.74
N LEU A 285 -1.95 -5.14 -19.71
CA LEU A 285 -2.34 -6.51 -20.05
C LEU A 285 -2.67 -7.28 -18.78
N LEU A 286 -3.75 -8.05 -18.79
CA LEU A 286 -4.21 -8.83 -17.65
C LEU A 286 -4.60 -10.24 -18.08
N VAL A 287 -4.17 -11.22 -17.31
CA VAL A 287 -4.71 -12.58 -17.31
C VAL A 287 -5.31 -12.85 -15.95
N ASP A 288 -6.61 -13.15 -15.88
CA ASP A 288 -7.31 -13.40 -14.62
C ASP A 288 -8.05 -14.73 -14.67
N ARG A 289 -7.53 -15.73 -13.97
CA ARG A 289 -8.06 -17.09 -13.98
C ARG A 289 -9.41 -17.23 -13.27
N SER A 290 -9.86 -16.21 -12.56
CA SER A 290 -11.19 -16.14 -11.93
C SER A 290 -12.25 -15.47 -12.82
N ALA A 291 -11.83 -14.93 -13.98
CA ALA A 291 -12.76 -14.22 -14.86
C ALA A 291 -13.74 -15.16 -15.56
N ASP A 292 -15.00 -14.71 -15.63
CA ASP A 292 -16.10 -15.40 -16.33
C ASP A 292 -16.35 -16.85 -15.90
N ILE A 293 -16.02 -17.21 -14.67
CA ILE A 293 -16.44 -18.49 -14.10
C ILE A 293 -17.97 -18.45 -13.97
N HIS A 294 -18.62 -19.54 -14.35
CA HIS A 294 -20.08 -19.68 -14.29
C HIS A 294 -20.49 -21.14 -14.07
N ASP A 295 -21.80 -21.43 -14.05
CA ASP A 295 -22.38 -22.76 -13.85
C ASP A 295 -21.83 -23.45 -12.60
N VAL A 296 -21.90 -22.74 -11.47
CA VAL A 296 -21.44 -23.25 -10.19
C VAL A 296 -22.50 -24.19 -9.62
N ILE A 297 -22.09 -25.42 -9.37
CA ILE A 297 -22.92 -26.43 -8.71
C ILE A 297 -22.54 -26.47 -7.24
N LEU A 298 -23.53 -26.23 -6.39
CA LEU A 298 -23.39 -26.32 -4.94
C LEU A 298 -23.96 -27.65 -4.45
N GLU A 299 -23.33 -28.20 -3.43
CA GLU A 299 -23.87 -29.33 -2.68
C GLU A 299 -25.09 -28.86 -1.84
N PRO A 300 -26.28 -29.45 -2.01
CA PRO A 300 -27.49 -28.92 -1.38
C PRO A 300 -27.45 -28.84 0.15
N GLU A 301 -26.73 -29.80 0.78
CA GLU A 301 -26.71 -29.92 2.25
C GLU A 301 -25.68 -28.98 2.89
N THR A 302 -24.56 -28.72 2.24
CA THR A 302 -23.43 -27.99 2.83
C THR A 302 -23.19 -26.62 2.19
N GLY A 303 -23.84 -26.35 1.05
CA GLY A 303 -23.58 -25.14 0.24
C GLY A 303 -22.17 -25.09 -0.35
N LYS A 304 -21.39 -26.18 -0.27
CA LYS A 304 -20.03 -26.23 -0.81
C LYS A 304 -20.07 -26.34 -2.33
N VAL A 305 -19.09 -25.69 -2.98
CA VAL A 305 -18.91 -25.79 -4.42
C VAL A 305 -18.41 -27.19 -4.82
N VAL A 306 -19.22 -27.90 -5.58
CA VAL A 306 -18.88 -29.23 -6.12
C VAL A 306 -18.13 -29.07 -7.45
N SER A 307 -18.65 -28.24 -8.35
CA SER A 307 -18.07 -27.99 -9.66
C SER A 307 -18.38 -26.59 -10.15
N TYR A 308 -17.63 -26.14 -11.13
CA TYR A 308 -17.86 -24.88 -11.85
C TYR A 308 -17.28 -24.98 -13.27
N PHE A 309 -17.81 -24.20 -14.21
CA PHE A 309 -17.24 -24.07 -15.53
C PHE A 309 -16.17 -22.99 -15.53
N GLN A 310 -14.94 -23.37 -15.91
CA GLN A 310 -13.86 -22.44 -16.14
C GLN A 310 -13.73 -22.17 -17.63
N PRO A 311 -13.93 -20.93 -18.08
CA PRO A 311 -13.90 -20.60 -19.49
C PRO A 311 -12.50 -20.73 -20.09
N PRO A 312 -12.38 -20.86 -21.43
CA PRO A 312 -11.09 -20.92 -22.11
C PRO A 312 -10.30 -19.62 -21.90
N LEU A 313 -8.96 -19.72 -21.99
CA LEU A 313 -8.02 -18.66 -21.61
C LEU A 313 -8.30 -17.32 -22.31
N TYR A 314 -8.70 -17.32 -23.58
CA TYR A 314 -8.97 -16.09 -24.33
C TYR A 314 -10.09 -15.23 -23.70
N ARG A 315 -11.03 -15.81 -22.94
CA ARG A 315 -12.04 -15.08 -22.17
C ARG A 315 -11.50 -14.52 -20.84
N GLN A 316 -10.35 -14.99 -20.43
CA GLN A 316 -9.68 -14.63 -19.18
C GLN A 316 -8.53 -13.65 -19.40
N VAL A 317 -8.35 -13.15 -20.63
CA VAL A 317 -7.33 -12.18 -21.02
C VAL A 317 -8.00 -10.85 -21.39
N ALA A 318 -7.41 -9.75 -20.96
CA ALA A 318 -7.83 -8.41 -21.33
C ALA A 318 -6.64 -7.48 -21.55
N ALA A 319 -6.84 -6.50 -22.43
CA ALA A 319 -5.95 -5.37 -22.60
C ALA A 319 -6.72 -4.07 -22.31
N GLY A 320 -6.09 -3.18 -21.54
CA GLY A 320 -6.63 -1.90 -21.13
C GLY A 320 -5.66 -0.76 -21.36
N LEU A 321 -6.20 0.43 -21.31
CA LEU A 321 -5.46 1.68 -21.31
C LEU A 321 -5.79 2.45 -20.05
N SER A 322 -4.78 3.04 -19.41
CA SER A 322 -4.98 3.89 -18.23
C SER A 322 -4.15 5.16 -18.28
N LEU A 323 -4.67 6.21 -17.65
CA LEU A 323 -3.93 7.41 -17.32
C LEU A 323 -3.45 7.29 -15.87
N ARG A 324 -2.21 7.66 -15.62
CA ARG A 324 -1.56 7.53 -14.31
C ARG A 324 -0.92 8.83 -13.89
N GLY A 325 -0.95 9.10 -12.58
CA GLY A 325 -0.23 10.17 -11.93
C GLY A 325 0.59 9.60 -10.79
N ASP A 326 1.87 9.96 -10.72
CA ASP A 326 2.81 9.49 -9.72
C ASP A 326 3.37 10.67 -8.92
N ILE A 327 3.43 10.52 -7.60
CA ILE A 327 4.14 11.40 -6.66
C ILE A 327 5.42 10.68 -6.25
N LYS A 328 6.56 11.28 -6.63
CA LYS A 328 7.89 10.73 -6.35
C LYS A 328 8.42 11.24 -5.02
N MET A 329 9.07 10.35 -4.29
CA MET A 329 9.72 10.57 -3.01
C MET A 329 11.10 9.89 -3.03
N PRO A 330 11.95 10.08 -2.01
CA PRO A 330 13.33 9.58 -2.08
C PRO A 330 13.47 8.09 -2.39
N VAL A 331 12.64 7.25 -1.78
CA VAL A 331 12.70 5.78 -1.92
C VAL A 331 11.43 5.24 -2.58
N PHE A 332 10.29 5.92 -2.35
CA PHE A 332 8.99 5.48 -2.79
C PHE A 332 8.43 6.38 -3.89
N THR A 333 7.52 5.82 -4.68
CA THR A 333 6.63 6.57 -5.57
C THR A 333 5.22 6.06 -5.35
N VAL A 334 4.33 6.96 -4.97
CA VAL A 334 2.90 6.66 -4.81
C VAL A 334 2.18 7.14 -6.05
N GLY A 335 1.36 6.29 -6.64
CA GLY A 335 0.63 6.62 -7.84
C GLY A 335 -0.85 6.23 -7.78
N ALA A 336 -1.62 6.91 -8.58
CA ALA A 336 -3.02 6.58 -8.85
C ALA A 336 -3.28 6.64 -10.34
N GLY A 337 -4.29 5.92 -10.80
CA GLY A 337 -4.69 5.94 -12.19
C GLY A 337 -6.13 5.51 -12.41
N VAL A 338 -6.64 5.86 -13.57
CA VAL A 338 -7.95 5.45 -14.05
C VAL A 338 -7.82 4.91 -15.47
N GLY A 339 -8.52 3.85 -15.78
CA GLY A 339 -8.43 3.21 -17.07
C GLY A 339 -9.66 2.41 -17.44
N GLY A 340 -9.61 1.78 -18.60
CA GLY A 340 -10.65 0.90 -19.07
C GLY A 340 -10.08 -0.22 -19.94
N PHE A 341 -10.73 -1.39 -19.89
CA PHE A 341 -10.42 -2.48 -20.80
C PHE A 341 -10.98 -2.18 -22.18
N VAL A 342 -10.10 -2.14 -23.17
CA VAL A 342 -10.44 -1.88 -24.59
C VAL A 342 -10.57 -3.18 -25.38
N LEU A 343 -9.84 -4.22 -24.99
CA LEU A 343 -9.91 -5.57 -25.54
C LEU A 343 -10.06 -6.57 -24.41
N GLY A 344 -10.96 -7.53 -24.55
CA GLY A 344 -11.14 -8.60 -23.57
C GLY A 344 -12.18 -9.59 -24.05
N GLY A 345 -11.90 -10.88 -23.88
CA GLY A 345 -12.77 -11.97 -24.30
C GLY A 345 -13.98 -12.19 -23.40
N GLY A 346 -13.92 -11.75 -22.14
CA GLY A 346 -14.90 -12.06 -21.13
C GLY A 346 -15.76 -10.88 -20.67
N LYS A 347 -16.93 -11.18 -20.08
CA LYS A 347 -17.83 -10.15 -19.53
C LYS A 347 -17.27 -9.51 -18.24
N SER A 348 -16.54 -10.30 -17.45
CA SER A 348 -15.95 -9.87 -16.18
C SER A 348 -14.78 -8.90 -16.36
N LEU A 349 -14.11 -8.94 -17.51
CA LEU A 349 -12.96 -8.10 -17.85
C LEU A 349 -13.34 -6.92 -18.75
N LYS A 350 -14.51 -6.35 -18.55
CA LYS A 350 -14.99 -5.16 -19.26
C LYS A 350 -15.25 -4.03 -18.26
N GLY A 351 -15.15 -2.79 -18.73
CA GLY A 351 -15.49 -1.60 -17.95
C GLY A 351 -14.28 -0.80 -17.49
N LEU A 352 -14.54 0.15 -16.63
CA LEU A 352 -13.55 1.05 -16.06
C LEU A 352 -12.89 0.43 -14.84
N TYR A 353 -11.67 0.86 -14.56
CA TYR A 353 -10.97 0.55 -13.31
C TYR A 353 -10.20 1.76 -12.81
N ALA A 354 -10.09 1.84 -11.49
CA ALA A 354 -9.12 2.69 -10.82
C ALA A 354 -7.98 1.82 -10.29
N LEU A 355 -6.80 2.39 -10.16
CA LEU A 355 -5.67 1.72 -9.57
C LEU A 355 -4.90 2.67 -8.65
N PHE A 356 -4.32 2.08 -7.60
CA PHE A 356 -3.35 2.71 -6.73
C PHE A 356 -2.09 1.87 -6.75
N ASN A 357 -0.93 2.51 -6.80
CA ASN A 357 0.33 1.80 -6.79
C ASN A 357 1.34 2.45 -5.86
N LEU A 358 2.15 1.62 -5.25
CA LEU A 358 3.34 1.99 -4.51
C LEU A 358 4.54 1.31 -5.15
N LYS A 359 5.51 2.10 -5.62
CA LYS A 359 6.80 1.63 -6.12
C LYS A 359 7.85 1.89 -5.05
N ALA A 360 8.64 0.88 -4.69
CA ALA A 360 9.79 0.99 -3.81
C ALA A 360 11.05 0.75 -4.63
N PHE A 361 11.85 1.79 -4.87
CA PHE A 361 13.05 1.72 -5.69
C PHE A 361 14.19 1.06 -4.92
N VAL A 362 14.67 -0.07 -5.44
CA VAL A 362 15.85 -0.80 -4.94
C VAL A 362 17.12 -0.23 -5.55
N THR A 363 17.05 0.15 -6.82
CA THR A 363 18.07 0.90 -7.57
C THR A 363 17.40 2.03 -8.35
N ASP A 364 18.15 2.85 -9.05
CA ASP A 364 17.58 3.89 -9.94
C ASP A 364 16.63 3.34 -11.02
N ARG A 365 16.73 2.04 -11.32
CA ARG A 365 15.96 1.38 -12.38
C ARG A 365 15.04 0.28 -11.89
N LEU A 366 15.51 -0.53 -10.92
CA LEU A 366 14.74 -1.66 -10.39
C LEU A 366 13.87 -1.22 -9.22
N PHE A 367 12.60 -1.57 -9.26
CA PHE A 367 11.67 -1.31 -8.16
C PHE A 367 10.72 -2.48 -7.91
N LEU A 368 10.32 -2.60 -6.67
CA LEU A 368 9.20 -3.45 -6.25
C LEU A 368 7.92 -2.63 -6.36
N ASN A 369 6.83 -3.30 -6.70
CA ASN A 369 5.56 -2.62 -6.89
C ASN A 369 4.40 -3.36 -6.19
N VAL A 370 3.55 -2.60 -5.52
CA VAL A 370 2.26 -3.07 -5.02
C VAL A 370 1.19 -2.29 -5.75
N ILE A 371 0.26 -2.99 -6.39
CA ILE A 371 -0.85 -2.39 -7.13
C ILE A 371 -2.15 -2.89 -6.54
N TYR A 372 -3.06 -1.96 -6.23
CA TYR A 372 -4.43 -2.28 -5.91
C TYR A 372 -5.35 -1.74 -7.00
N ARG A 373 -6.05 -2.63 -7.70
CA ARG A 373 -6.97 -2.28 -8.78
C ARG A 373 -8.40 -2.52 -8.36
N LEU A 374 -9.22 -1.49 -8.51
CA LEU A 374 -10.66 -1.48 -8.29
C LEU A 374 -11.36 -1.52 -9.64
N SER A 375 -12.19 -2.52 -9.91
CA SER A 375 -12.98 -2.59 -11.13
C SER A 375 -14.40 -2.08 -10.89
N SER A 376 -14.96 -1.38 -11.87
CA SER A 376 -16.34 -0.88 -11.82
C SER A 376 -17.40 -1.99 -12.02
N ARG A 377 -17.01 -3.11 -12.62
CA ARG A 377 -17.91 -4.26 -12.83
C ARG A 377 -17.50 -5.43 -11.94
N ASN A 378 -18.52 -6.13 -11.44
CA ASN A 378 -18.42 -7.39 -10.68
C ASN A 378 -17.55 -7.29 -9.41
N TYR A 379 -17.30 -6.07 -8.89
CA TYR A 379 -16.51 -5.83 -7.67
C TYR A 379 -15.21 -6.64 -7.63
N THR A 380 -14.55 -6.79 -8.78
CA THR A 380 -13.30 -7.54 -8.88
C THR A 380 -12.14 -6.64 -8.47
N HIS A 381 -11.74 -6.75 -7.22
CA HIS A 381 -10.57 -6.06 -6.71
C HIS A 381 -9.36 -6.98 -6.84
N ASN A 382 -8.23 -6.43 -7.24
CA ASN A 382 -7.00 -7.20 -7.39
C ASN A 382 -5.87 -6.50 -6.65
N LEU A 383 -5.36 -7.17 -5.63
CA LEU A 383 -4.11 -6.79 -4.98
C LEU A 383 -2.96 -7.56 -5.66
N MET A 384 -2.04 -6.83 -6.26
CA MET A 384 -0.93 -7.37 -7.05
C MET A 384 0.40 -6.97 -6.43
N TYR A 385 1.31 -7.91 -6.42
CA TYR A 385 2.70 -7.69 -6.07
C TYR A 385 3.55 -7.88 -7.31
N GLY A 386 4.53 -7.02 -7.52
CA GLY A 386 5.28 -7.03 -8.76
C GLY A 386 6.69 -6.46 -8.64
N ILE A 387 7.39 -6.61 -9.75
CA ILE A 387 8.70 -6.06 -9.98
C ILE A 387 8.62 -5.19 -11.24
N GLY A 388 9.32 -4.08 -11.24
CA GLY A 388 9.37 -3.20 -12.39
C GLY A 388 10.78 -2.73 -12.72
N TRP A 389 10.95 -2.42 -13.98
CA TRP A 389 12.19 -1.86 -14.50
C TRP A 389 11.92 -0.54 -15.20
N ARG A 390 12.71 0.49 -14.88
CA ARG A 390 12.66 1.82 -15.49
C ARG A 390 13.73 1.98 -16.55
N PHE A 391 13.31 2.38 -17.72
CA PHE A 391 14.16 2.82 -18.84
C PHE A 391 14.11 4.35 -18.91
N ASN A 392 15.28 4.94 -19.13
CA ASN A 392 15.45 6.39 -19.33
C ASN A 392 15.72 6.67 -20.80
#